data_eaeeffcbe8d023bccdfa5079a62886dd
#
_entry.id   eaeeffcbe8d023bccdfa5079a62886dd
#
_cell.length_a   1.000
_cell.length_b   1.000
_cell.length_c   1.000
_cell.angle_alpha   90.00
_cell.angle_beta   90.00
_cell.angle_gamma   90.00
#
_symmetry.space_group_name_H-M   'P 1'
#
loop_
_entity.id
_entity.type
_entity.pdbx_description
1 polymer ?
#
loop_
_entity_poly.entity_id
_entity_poly.type
_entity_poly.pdbx_seq_one_letter_code
_entity_poly.pdbx_strand_id
1 'polypeptide(L)'
;MKRDYVVDASVGIKLFLHEEWTDVVERVFDGLSEEVPAQLFVPELFYIECGNILWKYVRRFAYPAQDAKTDLQELRQLALEVVATDSVLVNAFDLAVKHGLTVYDACYVALAHQLQLPLLTADERLINLMKGQPFDIQWIGDLEQPSE
;
A
#
# COMPACT_ATOMS: atom_id res chain seq x y z
N MET A 1 -16.57 -8.87 -1.75
CA MET A 1 -16.40 -8.61 -3.20
C MET A 1 -14.94 -8.39 -3.51
N LYS A 2 -14.42 -9.14 -4.45
CA LYS A 2 -13.04 -9.05 -4.90
C LYS A 2 -12.77 -7.72 -5.61
N ARG A 3 -11.64 -7.12 -5.34
CA ARG A 3 -11.19 -5.90 -6.00
C ARG A 3 -9.71 -5.97 -6.30
N ASP A 4 -9.32 -5.40 -7.43
CA ASP A 4 -7.93 -5.20 -7.78
C ASP A 4 -7.52 -3.78 -7.35
N TYR A 5 -6.34 -3.67 -6.79
CA TYR A 5 -5.82 -2.42 -6.25
C TYR A 5 -4.34 -2.28 -6.52
N VAL A 6 -3.86 -1.03 -6.54
CA VAL A 6 -2.50 -0.74 -6.14
C VAL A 6 -2.55 -0.49 -4.63
N VAL A 7 -1.66 -1.10 -3.86
CA VAL A 7 -1.61 -0.92 -2.40
C VAL A 7 -0.29 -0.27 -2.01
N ASP A 8 -0.35 0.66 -1.05
CA ASP A 8 0.88 1.26 -0.55
C ASP A 8 1.38 0.58 0.73
N ALA A 9 2.55 1.00 1.20
CA ALA A 9 3.18 0.38 2.37
C ALA A 9 2.37 0.59 3.65
N SER A 10 1.62 1.70 3.75
CA SER A 10 0.77 1.95 4.92
C SER A 10 -0.33 0.91 5.08
N VAL A 11 -0.78 0.34 3.97
CA VAL A 11 -1.76 -0.75 3.96
C VAL A 11 -1.08 -2.09 4.21
N GLY A 12 -0.06 -2.41 3.42
CA GLY A 12 0.59 -3.73 3.47
C GLY A 12 1.17 -4.07 4.84
N ILE A 13 1.74 -3.09 5.52
CA ILE A 13 2.38 -3.32 6.81
C ILE A 13 1.38 -3.73 7.91
N LYS A 14 0.11 -3.39 7.75
CA LYS A 14 -0.93 -3.76 8.72
C LYS A 14 -1.20 -5.25 8.79
N LEU A 15 -0.72 -6.02 7.84
CA LEU A 15 -0.78 -7.49 7.92
C LEU A 15 0.06 -8.03 9.06
N PHE A 16 1.10 -7.31 9.46
CA PHE A 16 2.08 -7.77 10.44
C PHE A 16 2.05 -6.98 11.73
N LEU A 17 1.75 -5.69 11.64
CA LEU A 17 1.65 -4.83 12.81
C LEU A 17 0.16 -4.62 13.12
N HIS A 18 -0.27 -5.07 14.30
CA HIS A 18 -1.66 -4.92 14.72
C HIS A 18 -1.95 -3.45 14.99
N GLU A 19 -2.70 -2.86 14.09
CA GLU A 19 -3.08 -1.47 14.12
C GLU A 19 -4.56 -1.34 13.76
N GLU A 20 -5.06 -0.11 13.77
CA GLU A 20 -6.38 0.19 13.24
C GLU A 20 -6.48 -0.30 11.79
N TRP A 21 -7.62 -0.86 11.42
CA TRP A 21 -7.92 -1.37 10.08
C TRP A 21 -7.22 -2.69 9.69
N THR A 22 -6.51 -3.34 10.59
CA THR A 22 -5.86 -4.62 10.28
C THR A 22 -6.85 -5.65 9.72
N ASP A 23 -8.04 -5.75 10.30
CA ASP A 23 -9.07 -6.69 9.83
C ASP A 23 -9.51 -6.40 8.40
N VAL A 24 -9.62 -5.12 8.05
CA VAL A 24 -10.00 -4.70 6.69
C VAL A 24 -8.89 -5.07 5.70
N VAL A 25 -7.64 -4.82 6.08
CA VAL A 25 -6.47 -5.15 5.25
C VAL A 25 -6.38 -6.65 5.03
N GLU A 26 -6.61 -7.44 6.08
CA GLU A 26 -6.61 -8.90 5.95
C GLU A 26 -7.63 -9.37 4.93
N ARG A 27 -8.83 -8.80 4.94
CA ARG A 27 -9.87 -9.17 3.97
C ARG A 27 -9.45 -8.82 2.53
N VAL A 28 -8.78 -7.68 2.34
CA VAL A 28 -8.28 -7.30 1.02
C VAL A 28 -7.26 -8.32 0.51
N PHE A 29 -6.32 -8.72 1.37
CA PHE A 29 -5.27 -9.66 0.99
C PHE A 29 -5.79 -11.10 0.88
N ASP A 30 -6.86 -11.45 1.57
CA ASP A 30 -7.51 -12.76 1.40
C ASP A 30 -7.98 -12.97 -0.03
N GLY A 31 -8.26 -11.90 -0.76
CA GLY A 31 -8.63 -11.97 -2.18
C GLY A 31 -7.56 -12.64 -3.06
N LEU A 32 -6.28 -12.62 -2.63
CA LEU A 32 -5.20 -13.28 -3.37
C LEU A 32 -5.35 -14.80 -3.41
N SER A 33 -6.06 -15.38 -2.44
CA SER A 33 -6.24 -16.83 -2.30
C SER A 33 -7.59 -17.33 -2.80
N GLU A 34 -8.39 -16.48 -3.39
CA GLU A 34 -9.70 -16.87 -3.95
C GLU A 34 -9.53 -17.70 -5.22
N GLU A 35 -10.60 -18.41 -5.61
CA GLU A 35 -10.60 -19.24 -6.82
C GLU A 35 -10.26 -18.43 -8.07
N VAL A 36 -10.82 -17.23 -8.19
CA VAL A 36 -10.37 -16.22 -9.17
C VAL A 36 -9.67 -15.13 -8.37
N PRO A 37 -8.32 -15.14 -8.30
CA PRO A 37 -7.62 -14.26 -7.39
C PRO A 37 -7.77 -12.79 -7.72
N ALA A 38 -7.84 -11.95 -6.68
CA ALA A 38 -7.63 -10.52 -6.82
C ALA A 38 -6.18 -10.27 -7.24
N GLN A 39 -5.95 -9.18 -7.96
CA GLN A 39 -4.60 -8.72 -8.30
C GLN A 39 -4.29 -7.48 -7.47
N LEU A 40 -3.22 -7.57 -6.69
CA LEU A 40 -2.71 -6.45 -5.91
C LEU A 40 -1.34 -6.08 -6.47
N PHE A 41 -1.22 -4.84 -6.91
CA PHE A 41 -0.02 -4.33 -7.58
C PHE A 41 0.76 -3.43 -6.64
N VAL A 42 2.07 -3.54 -6.68
CA VAL A 42 2.97 -2.69 -5.90
C VAL A 42 4.20 -2.33 -6.75
N PRO A 43 4.75 -1.11 -6.58
CA PRO A 43 6.09 -0.85 -7.12
C PRO A 43 7.12 -1.57 -6.26
N GLU A 44 8.30 -1.85 -6.80
CA GLU A 44 9.40 -2.47 -6.03
C GLU A 44 9.71 -1.69 -4.74
N LEU A 45 9.55 -0.38 -4.76
CA LEU A 45 9.69 0.50 -3.62
C LEU A 45 8.91 0.04 -2.39
N PHE A 46 7.79 -0.62 -2.59
CA PHE A 46 6.90 -1.09 -1.54
C PHE A 46 7.64 -1.90 -0.46
N TYR A 47 8.50 -2.82 -0.88
CA TYR A 47 9.23 -3.67 0.07
C TYR A 47 10.23 -2.88 0.90
N ILE A 48 10.88 -1.90 0.27
CA ILE A 48 11.83 -1.04 0.98
C ILE A 48 11.09 -0.17 2.00
N GLU A 49 9.95 0.38 1.62
CA GLU A 49 9.15 1.18 2.54
C GLU A 49 8.61 0.37 3.70
N CYS A 50 8.13 -0.84 3.45
CA CYS A 50 7.70 -1.74 4.52
C CYS A 50 8.85 -2.07 5.46
N GLY A 51 10.03 -2.34 4.90
CA GLY A 51 11.24 -2.56 5.68
C GLY A 51 11.59 -1.38 6.58
N ASN A 52 11.44 -0.17 6.05
CA ASN A 52 11.72 1.03 6.83
C ASN A 52 10.70 1.24 7.98
N ILE A 53 9.44 0.92 7.73
CA ILE A 53 8.40 0.99 8.79
C ILE A 53 8.72 -0.01 9.90
N LEU A 54 9.05 -1.26 9.55
CA LEU A 54 9.43 -2.28 10.52
C LEU A 54 10.69 -1.87 11.30
N TRP A 55 11.68 -1.29 10.62
CA TRP A 55 12.89 -0.76 11.26
C TRP A 55 12.54 0.28 12.32
N LYS A 56 11.62 1.21 12.03
CA LYS A 56 11.17 2.20 13.01
C LYS A 56 10.53 1.55 14.22
N TYR A 57 9.74 0.50 14.03
CA TYR A 57 9.12 -0.23 15.13
C TYR A 57 10.16 -0.93 16.02
N VAL A 58 11.17 -1.51 15.41
CA VAL A 58 12.29 -2.11 16.18
C VAL A 58 13.00 -1.04 16.99
N ARG A 59 13.26 0.11 16.38
CA ARG A 59 14.01 1.20 17.02
C ARG A 59 13.23 1.92 18.11
N ARG A 60 11.91 2.10 17.95
CA ARG A 60 11.12 2.99 18.80
C ARG A 60 10.17 2.27 19.73
N PHE A 61 9.71 1.10 19.34
CA PHE A 61 8.64 0.40 20.07
C PHE A 61 9.07 -0.99 20.54
N ALA A 62 10.36 -1.26 20.56
CA ALA A 62 10.92 -2.51 21.02
C ALA A 62 10.35 -3.75 20.29
N TYR A 63 9.93 -3.58 19.04
CA TYR A 63 9.49 -4.70 18.23
C TYR A 63 10.69 -5.62 17.99
N PRO A 64 10.56 -6.96 18.20
CA PRO A 64 11.72 -7.83 18.03
C PRO A 64 12.25 -7.82 16.59
N ALA A 65 13.55 -7.57 16.43
CA ALA A 65 14.17 -7.50 15.11
C ALA A 65 14.01 -8.80 14.32
N GLN A 66 14.02 -9.94 15.01
CA GLN A 66 13.81 -11.24 14.35
C GLN A 66 12.40 -11.36 13.80
N ASP A 67 11.41 -10.86 14.54
CA ASP A 67 10.01 -10.86 14.07
C ASP A 67 9.84 -9.94 12.86
N ALA A 68 10.47 -8.76 12.89
CA ALA A 68 10.46 -7.84 11.74
C ALA A 68 11.05 -8.51 10.49
N LYS A 69 12.14 -9.23 10.65
CA LYS A 69 12.77 -9.96 9.56
C LYS A 69 11.86 -11.05 9.00
N THR A 70 11.20 -11.79 9.90
CA THR A 70 10.22 -12.81 9.50
C THR A 70 9.05 -12.19 8.75
N ASP A 71 8.55 -11.06 9.22
CA ASP A 71 7.47 -10.32 8.56
C ASP A 71 7.85 -9.93 7.13
N LEU A 72 9.08 -9.43 6.92
CA LEU A 72 9.56 -9.09 5.59
C LEU A 72 9.66 -10.31 4.68
N GLN A 73 10.10 -11.44 5.22
CA GLN A 73 10.20 -12.68 4.46
C GLN A 73 8.81 -13.17 4.02
N GLU A 74 7.83 -13.08 4.92
CA GLU A 74 6.45 -13.45 4.61
C GLU A 74 5.83 -12.51 3.60
N LEU A 75 6.07 -11.21 3.74
CA LEU A 75 5.58 -10.21 2.79
C LEU A 75 6.06 -10.49 1.37
N ARG A 76 7.32 -10.88 1.23
CA ARG A 76 7.90 -11.22 -0.08
C ARG A 76 7.33 -12.48 -0.70
N GLN A 77 6.69 -13.34 0.09
CA GLN A 77 6.08 -14.58 -0.40
C GLN A 77 4.63 -14.37 -0.87
N LEU A 78 4.03 -13.24 -0.58
CA LEU A 78 2.68 -12.95 -1.07
C LEU A 78 2.67 -12.82 -2.59
N ALA A 79 1.60 -13.27 -3.22
CA ALA A 79 1.43 -13.25 -4.67
C ALA A 79 1.05 -11.85 -5.17
N LEU A 80 1.90 -10.87 -4.90
CA LEU A 80 1.71 -9.50 -5.39
C LEU A 80 2.27 -9.36 -6.79
N GLU A 81 1.64 -8.49 -7.58
CA GLU A 81 2.14 -8.11 -8.90
C GLU A 81 3.13 -6.95 -8.71
N VAL A 82 4.41 -7.21 -8.90
CA VAL A 82 5.48 -6.23 -8.65
C VAL A 82 5.84 -5.53 -9.95
N VAL A 83 5.79 -4.19 -9.92
CA VAL A 83 6.14 -3.35 -11.07
C VAL A 83 7.42 -2.60 -10.77
N ALA A 84 8.32 -2.53 -11.75
CA ALA A 84 9.56 -1.78 -11.58
C ALA A 84 9.25 -0.31 -11.28
N THR A 85 9.75 0.20 -10.15
CA THR A 85 9.54 1.59 -9.74
C THR A 85 10.05 2.56 -10.81
N ASP A 86 11.14 2.21 -11.45
CA ASP A 86 11.73 3.00 -12.53
C ASP A 86 10.73 3.31 -13.66
N SER A 87 9.80 2.38 -13.93
CA SER A 87 8.83 2.55 -15.01
C SER A 87 7.83 3.70 -14.78
N VAL A 88 7.66 4.14 -13.54
CA VAL A 88 6.72 5.23 -13.19
C VAL A 88 7.44 6.47 -12.65
N LEU A 89 8.77 6.45 -12.56
CA LEU A 89 9.54 7.46 -11.84
C LEU A 89 9.35 8.88 -12.40
N VAL A 90 9.40 9.06 -13.71
CA VAL A 90 9.29 10.39 -14.32
C VAL A 90 7.90 10.97 -14.08
N ASN A 91 6.85 10.17 -14.31
CA ASN A 91 5.48 10.60 -14.06
C ASN A 91 5.25 10.88 -12.56
N ALA A 92 5.84 10.06 -11.68
CA ALA A 92 5.77 10.28 -10.24
C ALA A 92 6.42 11.60 -9.84
N PHE A 93 7.57 11.93 -10.44
CA PHE A 93 8.24 13.20 -10.17
C PHE A 93 7.34 14.38 -10.54
N ASP A 94 6.71 14.35 -11.71
CA ASP A 94 5.80 15.40 -12.15
C ASP A 94 4.63 15.56 -11.16
N LEU A 95 4.04 14.46 -10.71
CA LEU A 95 2.96 14.48 -9.73
C LEU A 95 3.43 15.04 -8.38
N ALA A 96 4.62 14.65 -7.95
CA ALA A 96 5.20 15.13 -6.70
C ALA A 96 5.38 16.65 -6.71
N VAL A 97 5.91 17.18 -7.78
CA VAL A 97 6.10 18.64 -7.96
C VAL A 97 4.76 19.36 -7.99
N LYS A 98 3.81 18.83 -8.75
CA LYS A 98 2.51 19.47 -8.93
C LYS A 98 1.66 19.49 -7.67
N HIS A 99 1.67 18.41 -6.90
CA HIS A 99 0.73 18.24 -5.78
C HIS A 99 1.39 18.29 -4.40
N GLY A 100 2.69 18.52 -4.34
CA GLY A 100 3.38 18.56 -3.05
C GLY A 100 3.50 17.21 -2.36
N LEU A 101 3.53 16.13 -3.12
CA LEU A 101 3.76 14.78 -2.61
C LEU A 101 5.25 14.48 -2.54
N THR A 102 5.63 13.52 -1.69
CA THR A 102 6.95 12.92 -1.86
C THR A 102 6.96 12.12 -3.16
N VAL A 103 8.13 11.90 -3.73
CA VAL A 103 8.25 11.03 -4.91
C VAL A 103 7.83 9.61 -4.57
N TYR A 104 8.06 9.17 -3.33
CA TYR A 104 7.63 7.86 -2.84
C TYR A 104 6.11 7.69 -2.97
N ASP A 105 5.33 8.60 -2.38
CA ASP A 105 3.87 8.56 -2.48
C ASP A 105 3.40 8.70 -3.93
N ALA A 106 4.06 9.57 -4.68
CA ALA A 106 3.72 9.80 -6.07
C ALA A 106 3.93 8.56 -6.95
N CYS A 107 4.88 7.69 -6.61
CA CYS A 107 5.08 6.43 -7.34
C CYS A 107 3.83 5.55 -7.29
N TYR A 108 3.19 5.46 -6.14
CA TYR A 108 1.96 4.68 -6.01
C TYR A 108 0.80 5.31 -6.80
N VAL A 109 0.67 6.62 -6.71
CA VAL A 109 -0.38 7.34 -7.45
C VAL A 109 -0.18 7.18 -8.95
N ALA A 110 1.06 7.33 -9.43
CA ALA A 110 1.40 7.18 -10.84
C ALA A 110 1.12 5.75 -11.34
N LEU A 111 1.48 4.75 -10.55
CA LEU A 111 1.24 3.36 -10.91
C LEU A 111 -0.26 3.07 -11.01
N ALA A 112 -1.02 3.49 -10.01
CA ALA A 112 -2.47 3.30 -10.00
C ALA A 112 -3.13 3.96 -11.21
N HIS A 113 -2.71 5.17 -11.53
CA HIS A 113 -3.23 5.91 -12.68
C HIS A 113 -2.90 5.20 -14.00
N GLN A 114 -1.66 4.73 -14.15
CA GLN A 114 -1.22 3.99 -15.33
C GLN A 114 -2.02 2.71 -15.54
N LEU A 115 -2.30 1.99 -14.47
CA LEU A 115 -3.06 0.74 -14.51
C LEU A 115 -4.58 0.93 -14.51
N GLN A 116 -5.03 2.17 -14.32
CA GLN A 116 -6.46 2.49 -14.18
C GLN A 116 -7.11 1.69 -13.05
N LEU A 117 -6.42 1.59 -11.93
CA LEU A 117 -6.87 0.94 -10.72
C LEU A 117 -6.88 1.92 -9.55
N PRO A 118 -7.72 1.68 -8.55
CA PRO A 118 -7.66 2.50 -7.34
C PRO A 118 -6.39 2.24 -6.55
N LEU A 119 -5.82 3.29 -5.99
CA LEU A 119 -4.78 3.20 -4.98
C LEU A 119 -5.45 3.08 -3.61
N LEU A 120 -5.12 2.03 -2.88
CA LEU A 120 -5.60 1.83 -1.52
C LEU A 120 -4.54 2.29 -0.55
N THR A 121 -4.89 3.20 0.34
CA THR A 121 -3.96 3.78 1.32
C THR A 121 -4.60 3.89 2.70
N ALA A 122 -3.77 3.84 3.74
CA ALA A 122 -4.17 4.15 5.10
C ALA A 122 -3.71 5.55 5.53
N ASP A 123 -3.09 6.30 4.64
CA ASP A 123 -2.55 7.64 4.92
C ASP A 123 -3.61 8.70 4.62
N GLU A 124 -4.28 9.19 5.67
CA GLU A 124 -5.28 10.26 5.53
C GLU A 124 -4.69 11.55 4.96
N ARG A 125 -3.42 11.82 5.23
CA ARG A 125 -2.75 13.01 4.70
C ARG A 125 -2.70 12.96 3.17
N LEU A 126 -2.41 11.80 2.59
CA LEU A 126 -2.41 11.62 1.15
C LEU A 126 -3.80 11.84 0.56
N ILE A 127 -4.83 11.27 1.20
CA ILE A 127 -6.22 11.48 0.79
C ILE A 127 -6.56 12.96 0.76
N ASN A 128 -6.20 13.70 1.81
CA ASN A 128 -6.50 15.12 1.92
C ASN A 128 -5.75 15.95 0.88
N LEU A 129 -4.48 15.63 0.63
CA LEU A 129 -3.65 16.35 -0.37
C LEU A 129 -4.18 16.16 -1.79
N MET A 130 -4.74 15.00 -2.09
CA MET A 130 -5.19 14.65 -3.43
C MET A 130 -6.69 14.83 -3.64
N LYS A 131 -7.38 15.35 -2.65
CA LYS A 131 -8.83 15.56 -2.71
C LYS A 131 -9.20 16.49 -3.86
N GLY A 132 -10.17 16.05 -4.66
CA GLY A 132 -10.62 16.84 -5.82
C GLY A 132 -9.77 16.70 -7.06
N GLN A 133 -8.68 15.94 -7.01
CA GLN A 133 -7.83 15.66 -8.16
C GLN A 133 -8.36 14.42 -8.92
N PRO A 134 -8.07 14.31 -10.22
CA PRO A 134 -8.62 13.24 -11.05
C PRO A 134 -7.86 11.90 -10.89
N PHE A 135 -7.69 11.46 -9.65
CA PHE A 135 -7.02 10.19 -9.32
C PHE A 135 -7.92 9.39 -8.37
N ASP A 136 -8.00 8.10 -8.60
CA ASP A 136 -8.81 7.21 -7.77
C ASP A 136 -7.97 6.72 -6.60
N ILE A 137 -8.08 7.42 -5.49
CA ILE A 137 -7.36 7.09 -4.24
C ILE A 137 -8.41 6.81 -3.18
N GLN A 138 -8.36 5.59 -2.62
CA GLN A 138 -9.33 5.13 -1.63
C GLN A 138 -8.66 4.94 -0.28
N TRP A 139 -9.30 5.46 0.76
CA TRP A 139 -8.85 5.27 2.13
C TRP A 139 -9.33 3.92 2.63
N ILE A 140 -8.44 3.19 3.31
CA ILE A 140 -8.74 1.84 3.81
C ILE A 140 -9.97 1.82 4.73
N GLY A 141 -10.19 2.91 5.50
CA GLY A 141 -11.35 3.01 6.38
C GLY A 141 -12.69 3.00 5.65
N ASP A 142 -12.72 3.41 4.39
CA ASP A 142 -13.96 3.41 3.60
C ASP A 142 -14.38 2.00 3.18
N LEU A 143 -13.50 1.01 3.31
CA LEU A 143 -13.81 -0.38 3.02
C LEU A 143 -14.41 -1.12 4.21
N GLU A 144 -14.44 -0.50 5.39
CA GLU A 144 -15.10 -1.10 6.53
C GLU A 144 -16.61 -1.09 6.28
N GLN A 145 -17.16 -2.29 6.13
CA GLN A 145 -18.59 -2.44 5.89
C GLN A 145 -19.34 -2.39 7.20
N PRO A 146 -20.41 -1.61 7.29
CA PRO A 146 -21.29 -1.73 8.45
C PRO A 146 -21.83 -3.16 8.49
N SER A 147 -21.85 -3.76 9.66
CA SER A 147 -22.46 -5.07 9.84
C SER A 147 -23.98 -4.94 9.59
N GLU A 148 -24.45 -5.70 8.67
CA GLU A 148 -25.88 -5.82 8.43
C GLU A 148 -26.51 -6.81 9.41
#